data_7ccf523885c2abd1abd422966495d9e7
#
_entry.id   7ccf523885c2abd1abd422966495d9e7
#
_cell.length_a   1.000
_cell.length_b   1.000
_cell.length_c   1.000
_cell.angle_alpha   90.00
_cell.angle_beta   90.00
_cell.angle_gamma   90.00
#
_symmetry.space_group_name_H-M   'P 1'
#
loop_
_entity.id
_entity.type
_entity.pdbx_description
1 polymer ?
#
loop_
_entity_poly.entity_id
_entity_poly.type
_entity_poly.pdbx_seq_one_letter_code
_entity_poly.pdbx_strand_id
1 'polypeptide(L)'
;MEITALIGSELGVSRWIEMSQERIDSFAECTEDRQWIHVDRERAARGPFGTTIAHGYLTLSLVAGTLAEVVGDRLGSAMALNYGIDRLRFITPVRSGARVRNRVVLQSVEPKGAGKVLYSMACTMEIEGDDAPALVATVLGLAAG
;
A
#
# COMPACT_ATOMS: atom_id res chain seq x y z
N MET A 1 10.97 -23.47 1.79
CA MET A 1 12.11 -22.51 1.77
C MET A 1 11.88 -21.52 2.90
N GLU A 2 12.84 -21.38 3.79
CA GLU A 2 12.70 -20.40 4.88
C GLU A 2 12.66 -18.98 4.31
N ILE A 3 11.75 -18.15 4.83
CA ILE A 3 11.58 -16.78 4.34
C ILE A 3 12.86 -15.94 4.47
N THR A 4 13.73 -16.26 5.42
CA THR A 4 15.02 -15.60 5.61
C THR A 4 15.94 -15.73 4.40
N ALA A 5 15.82 -16.80 3.61
CA ALA A 5 16.57 -16.98 2.36
C ALA A 5 16.12 -16.00 1.26
N LEU A 6 14.97 -15.33 1.44
CA LEU A 6 14.42 -14.38 0.49
C LEU A 6 14.76 -12.92 0.84
N ILE A 7 15.52 -12.68 1.91
CA ILE A 7 15.94 -11.31 2.28
C ILE A 7 16.74 -10.69 1.12
N GLY A 8 16.34 -9.48 0.73
CA GLY A 8 16.88 -8.75 -0.40
C GLY A 8 16.23 -9.07 -1.74
N SER A 9 15.31 -10.04 -1.78
CA SER A 9 14.63 -10.46 -3.00
C SER A 9 13.24 -9.88 -3.13
N GLU A 10 12.79 -9.69 -4.37
CA GLU A 10 11.39 -9.40 -4.66
C GLU A 10 10.53 -10.62 -4.32
N LEU A 11 9.54 -10.43 -3.48
CA LEU A 11 8.57 -11.48 -3.14
C LEU A 11 7.49 -11.63 -4.21
N GLY A 12 7.20 -10.56 -4.91
CA GLY A 12 6.22 -10.54 -5.98
C GLY A 12 5.56 -9.18 -6.15
N VAL A 13 4.54 -9.18 -6.99
CA VAL A 13 3.71 -8.02 -7.34
C VAL A 13 2.26 -8.42 -7.20
N SER A 14 1.45 -7.58 -6.56
CA SER A 14 0.01 -7.82 -6.40
C SER A 14 -0.75 -7.69 -7.72
N ARG A 15 -2.02 -8.11 -7.71
CA ARG A 15 -2.93 -7.73 -8.78
C ARG A 15 -3.10 -6.22 -8.88
N TRP A 16 -3.57 -5.74 -10.02
CA TRP A 16 -4.02 -4.37 -10.17
C TRP A 16 -5.33 -4.13 -9.41
N ILE A 17 -5.41 -3.00 -8.72
CA ILE A 17 -6.61 -2.55 -8.00
C ILE A 17 -7.05 -1.24 -8.61
N GLU A 18 -8.31 -1.15 -9.02
CA GLU A 18 -8.90 0.08 -9.50
C GLU A 18 -9.16 1.05 -8.35
N MET A 19 -8.67 2.27 -8.50
CA MET A 19 -8.95 3.38 -7.59
C MET A 19 -10.19 4.12 -8.09
N SER A 20 -11.35 3.48 -7.95
CA SER A 20 -12.62 4.05 -8.40
C SER A 20 -13.04 5.26 -7.55
N GLN A 21 -13.85 6.16 -8.14
CA GLN A 21 -14.42 7.26 -7.36
C GLN A 21 -15.29 6.75 -6.19
N GLU A 22 -15.99 5.64 -6.37
CA GLU A 22 -16.78 5.01 -5.31
C GLU A 22 -15.90 4.60 -4.13
N ARG A 23 -14.73 4.00 -4.39
CA ARG A 23 -13.75 3.67 -3.35
C ARG A 23 -13.25 4.93 -2.62
N ILE A 24 -12.96 5.98 -3.37
CA ILE A 24 -12.49 7.27 -2.83
C ILE A 24 -13.57 7.89 -1.96
N ASP A 25 -14.81 7.93 -2.42
CA ASP A 25 -15.94 8.48 -1.68
C ASP A 25 -16.18 7.70 -0.36
N SER A 26 -16.09 6.37 -0.41
CA SER A 26 -16.22 5.52 0.77
C SER A 26 -15.10 5.78 1.79
N PHE A 27 -13.88 5.97 1.33
CA PHE A 27 -12.76 6.31 2.21
C PHE A 27 -12.94 7.70 2.85
N ALA A 28 -13.41 8.68 2.07
CA ALA A 28 -13.72 10.01 2.58
C ALA A 28 -14.77 9.97 3.68
N GLU A 29 -15.82 9.17 3.52
CA GLU A 29 -16.85 9.00 4.52
C GLU A 29 -16.35 8.32 5.80
N CYS A 30 -15.59 7.23 5.68
CA CYS A 30 -15.13 6.50 6.86
C CYS A 30 -14.00 7.20 7.63
N THR A 31 -13.25 8.11 6.99
CA THR A 31 -12.14 8.85 7.62
C THR A 31 -12.45 10.31 7.90
N GLU A 32 -13.57 10.82 7.39
CA GLU A 32 -13.97 12.22 7.48
C GLU A 32 -13.08 13.21 6.70
N ASP A 33 -12.16 12.70 5.88
CA ASP A 33 -11.38 13.53 4.96
C ASP A 33 -12.15 13.72 3.65
N ARG A 34 -13.00 14.76 3.65
CA ARG A 34 -13.88 15.13 2.54
C ARG A 34 -13.36 16.32 1.75
N GLN A 35 -12.03 16.47 1.65
CA GLN A 35 -11.45 17.56 0.88
C GLN A 35 -11.93 17.51 -0.58
N TRP A 36 -12.21 18.67 -1.16
CA TRP A 36 -12.79 18.77 -2.50
C TRP A 36 -11.99 18.07 -3.59
N ILE A 37 -10.66 18.01 -3.46
CA ILE A 37 -9.80 17.34 -4.44
C ILE A 37 -10.11 15.85 -4.60
N HIS A 38 -10.77 15.23 -3.61
CA HIS A 38 -11.12 13.83 -3.61
C HIS A 38 -12.58 13.57 -4.00
N VAL A 39 -13.50 14.46 -3.63
CA VAL A 39 -14.95 14.17 -3.69
C VAL A 39 -15.75 15.11 -4.60
N ASP A 40 -15.26 16.29 -4.93
CA ASP A 40 -15.95 17.25 -5.78
C ASP A 40 -15.47 17.17 -7.23
N ARG A 41 -16.17 16.37 -8.03
CA ARG A 41 -15.79 16.09 -9.43
C ARG A 41 -15.76 17.33 -10.30
N GLU A 42 -16.75 18.24 -10.13
CA GLU A 42 -16.83 19.45 -10.93
C GLU A 42 -15.70 20.42 -10.62
N ARG A 43 -15.44 20.64 -9.36
CA ARG A 43 -14.33 21.50 -8.92
C ARG A 43 -12.99 20.90 -9.30
N ALA A 44 -12.81 19.60 -9.11
CA ALA A 44 -11.58 18.90 -9.42
C ALA A 44 -11.28 18.89 -10.93
N ALA A 45 -12.30 18.84 -11.78
CA ALA A 45 -12.13 18.93 -13.24
C ALA A 45 -11.49 20.24 -13.68
N ARG A 46 -11.68 21.30 -12.92
CA ARG A 46 -11.07 22.62 -13.13
C ARG A 46 -9.80 22.84 -12.32
N GLY A 47 -9.43 21.86 -11.51
CA GLY A 47 -8.28 21.90 -10.63
C GLY A 47 -6.98 21.43 -11.32
N PRO A 48 -5.87 21.38 -10.56
CA PRO A 48 -4.54 21.11 -11.10
C PRO A 48 -4.36 19.70 -11.68
N PHE A 49 -5.20 18.73 -11.27
CA PHE A 49 -5.08 17.34 -11.73
C PHE A 49 -6.07 16.98 -12.85
N GLY A 50 -7.02 17.88 -13.18
CA GLY A 50 -8.05 17.66 -14.20
C GLY A 50 -9.14 16.65 -13.82
N THR A 51 -9.04 16.04 -12.68
CA THR A 51 -9.99 15.09 -12.10
C THR A 51 -9.77 14.99 -10.59
N THR A 52 -10.67 14.30 -9.90
CA THR A 52 -10.44 13.94 -8.50
C THR A 52 -9.27 12.98 -8.39
N ILE A 53 -8.61 13.01 -7.26
CA ILE A 53 -7.51 12.10 -6.91
C ILE A 53 -7.83 11.32 -5.64
N ALA A 54 -7.25 10.14 -5.52
CA ALA A 54 -7.32 9.35 -4.29
C ALA A 54 -6.56 10.05 -3.16
N HIS A 55 -7.05 9.86 -1.94
CA HIS A 55 -6.26 10.20 -0.75
C HIS A 55 -4.95 9.41 -0.77
N GLY A 56 -3.84 10.05 -0.45
CA GLY A 56 -2.59 9.32 -0.25
C GLY A 56 -2.76 8.22 0.79
N TYR A 57 -3.49 8.49 1.86
CA TYR A 57 -3.75 7.51 2.93
C TYR A 57 -4.67 6.37 2.48
N LEU A 58 -5.53 6.56 1.48
CA LEU A 58 -6.25 5.45 0.87
C LEU A 58 -5.30 4.50 0.13
N THR A 59 -4.42 5.04 -0.70
CA THR A 59 -3.42 4.24 -1.40
C THR A 59 -2.52 3.52 -0.41
N LEU A 60 -2.10 4.18 0.66
CA LEU A 60 -1.35 3.56 1.75
C LEU A 60 -2.14 2.43 2.41
N SER A 61 -3.43 2.62 2.64
CA SER A 61 -4.29 1.62 3.28
C SER A 61 -4.43 0.33 2.46
N LEU A 62 -4.24 0.40 1.14
CA LEU A 62 -4.23 -0.78 0.26
C LEU A 62 -2.95 -1.62 0.42
N VAL A 63 -1.90 -1.09 1.04
CA VAL A 63 -0.63 -1.81 1.18
C VAL A 63 -0.80 -3.10 1.98
N ALA A 64 -1.55 -3.10 3.07
CA ALA A 64 -1.71 -4.28 3.92
C ALA A 64 -2.37 -5.45 3.17
N GLY A 65 -3.47 -5.20 2.46
CA GLY A 65 -4.17 -6.24 1.69
C GLY A 65 -3.33 -6.78 0.52
N THR A 66 -2.66 -5.89 -0.21
CA THR A 66 -1.78 -6.29 -1.32
C THR A 66 -0.52 -6.99 -0.83
N LEU A 67 -0.01 -6.61 0.32
CA LEU A 67 1.11 -7.29 0.96
C LEU A 67 0.73 -8.72 1.33
N ALA A 68 -0.44 -8.90 1.95
CA ALA A 68 -0.96 -10.22 2.29
C ALA A 68 -1.12 -11.11 1.05
N GLU A 69 -1.60 -10.56 -0.06
CA GLU A 69 -1.71 -11.27 -1.35
C GLU A 69 -0.34 -11.75 -1.85
N VAL A 70 0.67 -10.88 -1.83
CA VAL A 70 2.01 -11.19 -2.34
C VAL A 70 2.74 -12.17 -1.42
N VAL A 71 2.65 -11.97 -0.11
CA VAL A 71 3.38 -12.79 0.86
C VAL A 71 2.75 -14.18 1.01
N GLY A 72 1.42 -14.25 0.99
CA GLY A 72 0.68 -15.49 1.15
C GLY A 72 1.08 -16.22 2.45
N ASP A 73 1.20 -17.53 2.36
CA ASP A 73 1.54 -18.37 3.51
C ASP A 73 3.03 -18.39 3.86
N ARG A 74 3.87 -17.61 3.16
CA ARG A 74 5.33 -17.64 3.36
C ARG A 74 5.79 -17.22 4.75
N LEU A 75 4.98 -16.41 5.44
CA LEU A 75 5.29 -16.00 6.80
C LEU A 75 4.95 -17.08 7.85
N GLY A 76 4.20 -18.10 7.47
CA GLY A 76 3.85 -19.22 8.34
C GLY A 76 3.14 -18.79 9.63
N SER A 77 2.51 -17.63 9.66
CA SER A 77 1.94 -17.02 10.85
C SER A 77 0.42 -16.99 10.77
N ALA A 78 -0.22 -17.26 11.91
CA ALA A 78 -1.67 -17.16 12.02
C ALA A 78 -2.17 -15.71 12.08
N MET A 79 -1.31 -14.76 12.43
CA MET A 79 -1.69 -13.36 12.60
C MET A 79 -0.53 -12.42 12.21
N ALA A 80 -0.85 -11.39 11.44
CA ALA A 80 0.07 -10.31 11.12
C ALA A 80 -0.55 -8.97 11.52
N LEU A 81 0.21 -8.18 12.27
CA LEU A 81 -0.20 -6.87 12.74
C LEU A 81 0.60 -5.78 12.04
N ASN A 82 -0.07 -4.67 11.74
CA ASN A 82 0.62 -3.46 11.31
C ASN A 82 1.44 -2.92 12.50
N TYR A 83 2.76 -2.90 12.36
CA TYR A 83 3.64 -2.46 13.44
C TYR A 83 4.08 -1.00 13.26
N GLY A 84 4.38 -0.62 12.02
CA GLY A 84 4.82 0.73 11.71
C GLY A 84 5.18 0.89 10.25
N ILE A 85 5.58 2.10 9.90
CA ILE A 85 6.03 2.45 8.55
C ILE A 85 7.22 3.39 8.70
N ASP A 86 8.31 3.06 8.00
CA ASP A 86 9.47 3.93 7.86
C ASP A 86 9.54 4.48 6.43
N ARG A 87 10.08 5.69 6.28
CA ARG A 87 10.42 6.28 4.97
C ARG A 87 9.26 6.36 3.98
N LEU A 88 8.05 6.59 4.47
CA LEU A 88 6.89 6.81 3.62
C LEU A 88 7.02 8.12 2.85
N ARG A 89 6.83 8.07 1.51
CA ARG A 89 6.70 9.24 0.65
C ARG A 89 5.62 9.01 -0.38
N PHE A 90 4.72 9.98 -0.51
CA PHE A 90 3.76 10.05 -1.60
C PHE A 90 4.43 10.76 -2.78
N ILE A 91 4.54 10.08 -3.91
CA ILE A 91 5.31 10.54 -5.07
C ILE A 91 4.38 11.13 -6.14
N THR A 92 3.42 10.35 -6.61
CA THR A 92 2.51 10.73 -7.70
C THR A 92 1.07 10.60 -7.25
N PRO A 93 0.23 11.64 -7.44
CA PRO A 93 -1.21 11.53 -7.18
C PRO A 93 -1.86 10.43 -8.02
N VAL A 94 -2.74 9.66 -7.41
CA VAL A 94 -3.52 8.62 -8.10
C VAL A 94 -4.85 9.22 -8.54
N ARG A 95 -5.05 9.38 -9.84
CA ARG A 95 -6.31 9.89 -10.40
C ARG A 95 -7.43 8.87 -10.21
N SER A 96 -8.64 9.36 -10.00
CA SER A 96 -9.83 8.51 -9.98
C SER A 96 -9.91 7.67 -11.26
N GLY A 97 -10.13 6.37 -11.12
CA GLY A 97 -10.16 5.41 -12.22
C GLY A 97 -8.80 4.79 -12.57
N ALA A 98 -7.69 5.31 -12.07
CA ALA A 98 -6.37 4.69 -12.26
C ALA A 98 -6.28 3.36 -11.49
N ARG A 99 -5.38 2.48 -11.93
CA ARG A 99 -5.10 1.22 -11.27
C ARG A 99 -3.73 1.24 -10.62
N VAL A 100 -3.64 0.66 -9.42
CA VAL A 100 -2.41 0.55 -8.64
C VAL A 100 -2.12 -0.89 -8.27
N ARG A 101 -0.84 -1.21 -8.06
CA ARG A 101 -0.40 -2.51 -7.55
C ARG A 101 0.83 -2.34 -6.66
N ASN A 102 1.05 -3.31 -5.78
CA ASN A 102 2.16 -3.29 -4.85
C ASN A 102 3.27 -4.25 -5.31
N ARG A 103 4.47 -3.71 -5.48
CA ARG A 103 5.71 -4.49 -5.67
C ARG A 103 6.42 -4.58 -4.34
N VAL A 104 6.74 -5.79 -3.89
CA VAL A 104 7.21 -6.08 -2.53
C VAL A 104 8.58 -6.72 -2.54
N VAL A 105 9.51 -6.13 -1.79
CA VAL A 105 10.85 -6.68 -1.54
C VAL A 105 11.00 -6.92 -0.03
N LEU A 106 11.41 -8.12 0.36
CA LEU A 106 11.71 -8.43 1.75
C LEU A 106 13.06 -7.83 2.15
N GLN A 107 13.08 -6.99 3.19
CA GLN A 107 14.31 -6.33 3.65
C GLN A 107 14.93 -6.99 4.87
N SER A 108 14.11 -7.37 5.86
CA SER A 108 14.61 -8.04 7.06
C SER A 108 13.54 -8.92 7.72
N VAL A 109 14.04 -9.86 8.51
CA VAL A 109 13.24 -10.75 9.37
C VAL A 109 13.96 -10.82 10.71
N GLU A 110 13.35 -10.30 11.77
CA GLU A 110 13.98 -10.18 13.08
C GLU A 110 13.12 -10.81 14.18
N PRO A 111 13.67 -11.71 15.00
CA PRO A 111 12.97 -12.19 16.18
C PRO A 111 12.66 -11.05 17.17
N LYS A 112 11.44 -11.02 17.71
CA LYS A 112 11.01 -10.02 18.72
C LYS A 112 10.65 -10.66 20.06
N GLY A 113 11.07 -11.89 20.31
CA GLY A 113 10.75 -12.62 21.53
C GLY A 113 9.31 -13.17 21.54
N ALA A 114 9.04 -14.09 22.47
CA ALA A 114 7.72 -14.71 22.66
C ALA A 114 7.08 -15.27 21.37
N GLY A 115 7.89 -15.83 20.46
CA GLY A 115 7.43 -16.39 19.19
C GLY A 115 7.01 -15.36 18.15
N LYS A 116 7.27 -14.08 18.39
CA LYS A 116 6.97 -13.00 17.45
C LYS A 116 8.15 -12.73 16.51
N VAL A 117 7.84 -12.31 15.30
CA VAL A 117 8.83 -11.96 14.28
C VAL A 117 8.43 -10.62 13.65
N LEU A 118 9.39 -9.70 13.59
CA LEU A 118 9.25 -8.42 12.91
C LEU A 118 9.76 -8.55 11.47
N TYR A 119 8.93 -8.20 10.51
CA TYR A 119 9.28 -8.15 9.10
C TYR A 119 9.38 -6.70 8.63
N SER A 120 10.39 -6.41 7.83
CA SER A 120 10.53 -5.15 7.12
C SER A 120 10.44 -5.41 5.62
N MET A 121 9.52 -4.71 4.95
CA MET A 121 9.27 -4.89 3.52
C MET A 121 9.26 -3.55 2.81
N ALA A 122 10.04 -3.44 1.74
CA ALA A 122 9.96 -2.30 0.84
C ALA A 122 8.76 -2.50 -0.08
N CYS A 123 7.82 -1.57 0.00
CA CYS A 123 6.61 -1.55 -0.82
C CYS A 123 6.66 -0.37 -1.79
N THR A 124 6.42 -0.66 -3.07
CA THR A 124 6.27 0.35 -4.12
C THR A 124 4.90 0.19 -4.74
N MET A 125 4.02 1.18 -4.51
CA MET A 125 2.70 1.21 -5.15
C MET A 125 2.84 1.82 -6.53
N GLU A 126 2.82 0.98 -7.55
CA GLU A 126 2.91 1.37 -8.94
C GLU A 126 1.55 1.85 -9.46
N ILE A 127 1.56 2.80 -10.39
CA ILE A 127 0.37 3.26 -11.14
C ILE A 127 0.47 2.72 -12.56
N GLU A 128 -0.57 2.06 -13.05
CA GLU A 128 -0.59 1.54 -14.43
C GLU A 128 -0.42 2.67 -15.44
N GLY A 129 0.53 2.50 -16.34
CA GLY A 129 0.84 3.48 -17.38
C GLY A 129 1.68 4.68 -16.94
N ASP A 130 2.14 4.71 -15.69
CA ASP A 130 3.01 5.77 -15.16
C ASP A 130 4.38 5.18 -14.78
N ASP A 131 5.46 5.89 -15.11
CA ASP A 131 6.81 5.48 -14.74
C ASP A 131 7.14 5.76 -13.27
N ALA A 132 6.46 6.75 -12.67
CA ALA A 132 6.63 7.10 -11.28
C ALA A 132 5.58 6.39 -10.40
N PRO A 133 5.96 5.89 -9.22
CA PRO A 133 5.02 5.23 -8.32
C PRO A 133 4.10 6.24 -7.60
N ALA A 134 2.97 5.75 -7.07
CA ALA A 134 2.10 6.52 -6.20
C ALA A 134 2.76 6.79 -4.85
N LEU A 135 3.35 5.77 -4.25
CA LEU A 135 4.09 5.88 -2.99
C LEU A 135 5.18 4.83 -2.90
N VAL A 136 6.16 5.11 -2.06
CA VAL A 136 7.16 4.16 -1.59
C VAL A 136 7.17 4.16 -0.07
N ALA A 137 7.32 3.01 0.55
CA ALA A 137 7.35 2.87 2.00
C ALA A 137 8.13 1.64 2.43
N THR A 138 8.76 1.71 3.59
CA THR A 138 9.23 0.53 4.31
C THR A 138 8.18 0.18 5.35
N VAL A 139 7.48 -0.91 5.16
CA VAL A 139 6.38 -1.36 6.01
C VAL A 139 6.89 -2.39 7.01
N LEU A 140 6.54 -2.19 8.26
CA LEU A 140 6.90 -3.09 9.37
C LEU A 140 5.67 -3.89 9.78
N GLY A 141 5.77 -5.20 9.70
CA GLY A 141 4.73 -6.12 10.13
C GLY A 141 5.23 -6.99 11.27
N LEU A 142 4.37 -7.22 12.28
CA LEU A 142 4.65 -8.12 13.38
C LEU A 142 3.80 -9.37 13.22
N ALA A 143 4.46 -10.49 12.99
CA ALA A 143 3.79 -11.79 12.91
C ALA A 143 3.88 -12.52 14.23
N ALA A 144 2.78 -13.18 14.62
CA ALA A 144 2.67 -14.02 15.78
C ALA A 144 1.94 -15.31 15.42
N GLY A 145 2.50 -16.43 15.80
CA GLY A 145 1.93 -17.77 15.62
C GLY A 145 1.39 -18.33 16.93
#